data_3949df3415ea3eb474925b5acd960854
#
_entry.id   3949df3415ea3eb474925b5acd960854
#
_cell.length_a   1.000
_cell.length_b   1.000
_cell.length_c   1.000
_cell.angle_alpha   90.00
_cell.angle_beta   90.00
_cell.angle_gamma   90.00
#
_symmetry.space_group_name_H-M   'P 1'
#
loop_
_entity.id
_entity.type
_entity.pdbx_description
1 polymer ?
#
loop_
_entity_poly.entity_id
_entity_poly.type
_entity_poly.pdbx_seq_one_letter_code
_entity_poly.pdbx_strand_id
1 'polypeptide(L)'
;MRRLAGLLVVPLLLLFTAACGDDSGSDSAQMKNGAPAITKGAEFGQTPTLSTGKGEPPKELKVVTVSEGTGPALKKGDIAQVNYYGQVWDGKEPFDQSFGKGKPFDVTIGAGAVIKGWDQGLEGQKVGSRVELVIPPDLGYGAQGSPPKIQPNATLVFVVDIVKGTTVPASATGKEVAQDNKDLPKVGTNTDGKEVSVTVPKDVTPPAKLVSNYVIEGDGPEVKDTNTVTVKFNGKTWKDDKTFESTYTSDQTVTWPLEQLSVKGLKDGLVGKKAGSRVLLVIPPDMGFGDKEQGTIPANSTLVFSLDILAVM
;
A
#
# COMPACT_ATOMS: atom_id res chain seq x y z
N MET A 1 -73.37 -12.99 -32.20
CA MET A 1 -74.43 -12.67 -31.21
C MET A 1 -73.74 -12.02 -30.02
N ARG A 2 -73.90 -10.68 -29.91
CA ARG A 2 -74.33 -9.94 -28.70
C ARG A 2 -73.49 -10.24 -27.43
N ARG A 3 -72.99 -9.29 -26.66
CA ARG A 3 -73.39 -7.89 -26.35
C ARG A 3 -72.21 -7.11 -25.79
N LEU A 4 -72.17 -5.82 -26.11
CA LEU A 4 -71.42 -4.74 -25.41
C LEU A 4 -71.94 -4.55 -23.97
N ALA A 5 -71.04 -4.26 -23.05
CA ALA A 5 -71.36 -3.48 -21.85
C ALA A 5 -70.24 -2.51 -21.57
N GLY A 6 -70.51 -1.23 -21.70
CA GLY A 6 -69.58 -0.14 -21.41
C GLY A 6 -69.50 0.12 -19.89
N LEU A 7 -68.37 0.60 -19.44
CA LEU A 7 -68.22 1.18 -18.09
C LEU A 7 -67.70 2.58 -18.22
N LEU A 8 -68.42 3.48 -17.57
CA LEU A 8 -68.17 4.89 -17.41
C LEU A 8 -66.86 5.12 -16.63
N VAL A 9 -66.01 5.96 -17.17
CA VAL A 9 -64.90 6.54 -16.43
C VAL A 9 -65.33 7.93 -15.93
N VAL A 10 -65.36 8.11 -14.61
CA VAL A 10 -65.52 9.40 -13.95
C VAL A 10 -64.13 9.95 -13.64
N PRO A 11 -63.75 11.15 -14.09
CA PRO A 11 -62.51 11.78 -13.68
C PRO A 11 -62.68 12.47 -12.34
N LEU A 12 -61.95 12.00 -11.33
CA LEU A 12 -61.83 12.68 -10.04
C LEU A 12 -60.79 13.79 -10.17
N LEU A 13 -61.20 15.04 -10.24
CA LEU A 13 -60.35 16.23 -10.17
C LEU A 13 -59.85 16.40 -8.74
N LEU A 14 -58.61 16.12 -8.45
CA LEU A 14 -57.91 16.51 -7.23
C LEU A 14 -57.25 17.87 -7.44
N LEU A 15 -57.83 18.90 -6.81
CA LEU A 15 -57.24 20.22 -6.66
C LEU A 15 -56.02 20.14 -5.74
N PHE A 16 -54.83 20.32 -6.32
CA PHE A 16 -53.63 20.62 -5.53
C PHE A 16 -53.58 22.12 -5.25
N THR A 17 -53.76 22.47 -3.99
CA THR A 17 -53.44 23.82 -3.49
C THR A 17 -51.92 23.94 -3.43
N ALA A 18 -51.36 24.82 -4.25
CA ALA A 18 -49.98 25.26 -4.14
C ALA A 18 -49.84 26.09 -2.85
N ALA A 19 -49.25 25.51 -1.83
CA ALA A 19 -48.68 26.26 -0.70
C ALA A 19 -47.25 26.62 -1.10
N CYS A 20 -46.99 27.86 -1.50
CA CYS A 20 -45.66 28.45 -1.49
C CYS A 20 -45.23 28.58 -0.02
N GLY A 21 -44.41 27.63 0.43
CA GLY A 21 -43.58 27.75 1.62
C GLY A 21 -42.19 28.14 1.17
N ASP A 22 -41.83 29.37 1.49
CA ASP A 22 -40.45 29.86 1.40
C ASP A 22 -39.65 29.11 2.46
N ASP A 23 -39.02 28.01 2.06
CA ASP A 23 -38.13 27.26 2.92
C ASP A 23 -36.70 27.58 2.47
N SER A 24 -36.14 28.61 3.09
CA SER A 24 -34.71 28.83 3.15
C SER A 24 -34.11 27.65 3.92
N GLY A 25 -34.06 26.51 3.24
CA GLY A 25 -33.41 25.29 3.70
C GLY A 25 -31.94 25.55 3.82
N SER A 26 -31.50 25.84 5.04
CA SER A 26 -30.13 25.55 5.44
C SER A 26 -29.90 24.08 5.12
N ASP A 27 -29.10 23.80 4.12
CA ASP A 27 -28.51 22.47 3.87
C ASP A 27 -27.78 22.04 5.16
N SER A 28 -28.52 21.44 6.07
CA SER A 28 -27.93 20.73 7.19
C SER A 28 -27.28 19.51 6.59
N ALA A 29 -25.98 19.65 6.29
CA ALA A 29 -25.11 18.56 5.88
C ALA A 29 -25.31 17.41 6.87
N GLN A 30 -26.12 16.40 6.47
CA GLN A 30 -26.43 15.28 7.35
C GLN A 30 -25.21 14.38 7.45
N MET A 31 -24.79 14.11 8.68
CA MET A 31 -23.79 13.11 8.98
C MET A 31 -24.34 11.74 8.57
N LYS A 32 -23.76 11.12 7.56
CA LYS A 32 -24.05 9.73 7.23
C LYS A 32 -23.33 8.84 8.24
N ASN A 33 -24.10 8.00 8.95
CA ASN A 33 -23.56 6.99 9.87
C ASN A 33 -22.59 7.51 10.96
N GLY A 34 -22.77 8.75 11.42
CA GLY A 34 -21.95 9.36 12.48
C GLY A 34 -20.61 9.92 12.02
N ALA A 35 -20.41 10.11 10.72
CA ALA A 35 -19.24 10.80 10.16
C ALA A 35 -19.57 12.27 9.84
N PRO A 36 -18.59 13.22 9.88
CA PRO A 36 -18.76 14.57 9.38
C PRO A 36 -19.19 14.60 7.92
N ALA A 37 -20.01 15.57 7.54
CA ALA A 37 -20.46 15.66 6.15
C ALA A 37 -19.37 16.23 5.23
N ILE A 38 -19.25 15.67 4.05
CA ILE A 38 -18.46 16.25 2.96
C ILE A 38 -19.29 17.39 2.37
N THR A 39 -18.89 18.64 2.62
CA THR A 39 -19.61 19.85 2.23
C THR A 39 -19.29 20.33 0.82
N LYS A 40 -18.09 19.97 0.30
CA LYS A 40 -17.64 20.22 -1.06
C LYS A 40 -16.78 19.06 -1.55
N GLY A 41 -16.68 18.88 -2.86
CA GLY A 41 -15.80 17.88 -3.47
C GLY A 41 -16.15 16.46 -3.04
N ALA A 42 -17.42 16.07 -3.06
CA ALA A 42 -17.89 14.73 -2.67
C ALA A 42 -17.52 13.65 -3.70
N GLU A 43 -17.29 14.02 -4.95
CA GLU A 43 -16.96 13.09 -6.02
C GLU A 43 -15.50 12.64 -5.97
N PHE A 44 -15.25 11.42 -6.40
CA PHE A 44 -13.90 10.86 -6.53
C PHE A 44 -12.99 11.79 -7.36
N GLY A 45 -11.76 12.00 -6.89
CA GLY A 45 -10.76 12.86 -7.53
C GLY A 45 -10.84 14.34 -7.14
N GLN A 46 -11.93 14.80 -6.56
CA GLN A 46 -12.07 16.19 -6.10
C GLN A 46 -11.52 16.35 -4.68
N THR A 47 -10.87 17.48 -4.41
CA THR A 47 -10.44 17.82 -3.04
C THR A 47 -11.66 18.04 -2.15
N PRO A 48 -11.88 17.23 -1.10
CA PRO A 48 -13.03 17.38 -0.23
C PRO A 48 -12.87 18.55 0.76
N THR A 49 -14.00 19.03 1.27
CA THR A 49 -14.07 19.86 2.47
C THR A 49 -15.06 19.21 3.41
N LEU A 50 -14.68 19.09 4.68
CA LEU A 50 -15.52 18.46 5.71
C LEU A 50 -16.15 19.50 6.62
N SER A 51 -17.35 19.19 7.14
CA SER A 51 -17.87 19.87 8.31
C SER A 51 -17.08 19.44 9.55
N THR A 52 -17.19 20.18 10.65
CA THR A 52 -16.79 19.67 11.96
C THR A 52 -17.73 18.55 12.41
N GLY A 53 -17.20 17.60 13.19
CA GLY A 53 -18.02 16.61 13.87
C GLY A 53 -18.97 17.25 14.87
N LYS A 54 -20.13 16.65 15.09
CA LYS A 54 -21.13 17.10 16.06
C LYS A 54 -21.30 16.08 17.18
N GLY A 55 -21.34 16.55 18.42
CA GLY A 55 -21.48 15.68 19.59
C GLY A 55 -20.19 14.88 19.89
N GLU A 56 -20.33 13.80 20.63
CA GLU A 56 -19.22 12.92 20.95
C GLU A 56 -18.79 12.11 19.71
N PRO A 57 -17.47 12.01 19.44
CA PRO A 57 -16.97 11.18 18.35
C PRO A 57 -17.21 9.69 18.63
N PRO A 58 -17.32 8.86 17.58
CA PRO A 58 -17.41 7.41 17.72
C PRO A 58 -16.19 6.85 18.46
N LYS A 59 -16.43 5.86 19.33
CA LYS A 59 -15.37 5.14 20.07
C LYS A 59 -14.77 3.98 19.29
N GLU A 60 -15.40 3.63 18.17
CA GLU A 60 -14.97 2.58 17.25
C GLU A 60 -14.68 3.15 15.87
N LEU A 61 -13.82 2.48 15.12
CA LEU A 61 -13.58 2.82 13.71
C LEU A 61 -14.90 2.81 12.92
N LYS A 62 -15.19 3.92 12.26
CA LYS A 62 -16.28 3.97 11.28
C LYS A 62 -15.71 4.10 9.89
N VAL A 63 -16.21 3.27 9.00
CA VAL A 63 -15.86 3.26 7.57
C VAL A 63 -17.15 3.53 6.79
N VAL A 64 -17.16 4.60 6.03
CA VAL A 64 -18.31 4.98 5.19
C VAL A 64 -17.87 5.02 3.75
N THR A 65 -18.42 4.15 2.92
CA THR A 65 -18.21 4.22 1.47
C THR A 65 -19.02 5.37 0.90
N VAL A 66 -18.36 6.45 0.50
CA VAL A 66 -18.97 7.64 -0.10
C VAL A 66 -19.38 7.36 -1.54
N SER A 67 -18.44 6.77 -2.29
CA SER A 67 -18.70 6.22 -3.62
C SER A 67 -17.93 4.90 -3.78
N GLU A 68 -18.62 3.89 -4.33
CA GLU A 68 -18.04 2.56 -4.50
C GLU A 68 -17.31 2.47 -5.86
N GLY A 69 -16.06 2.01 -5.83
CA GLY A 69 -15.27 1.72 -7.02
C GLY A 69 -15.63 0.36 -7.61
N THR A 70 -15.17 0.13 -8.84
CA THR A 70 -15.39 -1.13 -9.59
C THR A 70 -14.15 -2.01 -9.67
N GLY A 71 -13.01 -1.54 -9.15
CA GLY A 71 -11.76 -2.29 -9.16
C GLY A 71 -11.72 -3.41 -8.11
N PRO A 72 -10.61 -4.15 -8.03
CA PRO A 72 -10.44 -5.20 -7.04
C PRO A 72 -10.45 -4.65 -5.62
N ALA A 73 -10.89 -5.47 -4.66
CA ALA A 73 -10.81 -5.15 -3.25
C ALA A 73 -9.36 -5.28 -2.74
N LEU A 74 -8.91 -4.31 -1.96
CA LEU A 74 -7.60 -4.32 -1.32
C LEU A 74 -7.52 -5.44 -0.28
N LYS A 75 -6.37 -6.11 -0.25
CA LYS A 75 -6.05 -7.15 0.73
C LYS A 75 -4.86 -6.73 1.57
N LYS A 76 -4.70 -7.35 2.71
CA LYS A 76 -3.48 -7.21 3.50
C LYS A 76 -2.25 -7.55 2.65
N GLY A 77 -1.24 -6.69 2.68
CA GLY A 77 -0.03 -6.79 1.87
C GLY A 77 -0.10 -6.07 0.52
N ASP A 78 -1.29 -5.73 0.02
CA ASP A 78 -1.43 -4.94 -1.20
C ASP A 78 -0.88 -3.52 -1.02
N ILE A 79 -0.35 -2.95 -2.09
CA ILE A 79 0.07 -1.55 -2.12
C ILE A 79 -1.04 -0.74 -2.76
N ALA A 80 -1.60 0.20 -2.01
CA ALA A 80 -2.59 1.14 -2.49
C ALA A 80 -1.95 2.51 -2.74
N GLN A 81 -2.27 3.12 -3.89
CA GLN A 81 -2.04 4.54 -4.15
C GLN A 81 -3.31 5.29 -3.82
N VAL A 82 -3.21 6.26 -2.93
CA VAL A 82 -4.38 6.99 -2.43
C VAL A 82 -4.19 8.49 -2.47
N ASN A 83 -5.27 9.23 -2.73
CA ASN A 83 -5.35 10.62 -2.36
C ASN A 83 -6.14 10.73 -1.07
N TYR A 84 -5.70 11.59 -0.16
CA TYR A 84 -6.35 11.73 1.13
C TYR A 84 -6.45 13.18 1.60
N TYR A 85 -7.42 13.41 2.47
CA TYR A 85 -7.64 14.62 3.23
C TYR A 85 -7.88 14.21 4.68
N GLY A 86 -7.08 14.72 5.61
CA GLY A 86 -7.14 14.37 7.03
C GLY A 86 -7.43 15.59 7.91
N GLN A 87 -8.45 15.51 8.74
CA GLN A 87 -8.92 16.55 9.66
C GLN A 87 -9.14 15.96 11.06
N VAL A 88 -8.94 16.72 12.13
CA VAL A 88 -9.43 16.32 13.45
C VAL A 88 -10.93 16.49 13.54
N TRP A 89 -11.63 15.72 14.39
CA TRP A 89 -13.08 15.69 14.50
C TRP A 89 -13.73 17.07 14.65
N ASP A 90 -13.19 17.90 15.51
CA ASP A 90 -13.66 19.25 15.81
C ASP A 90 -12.88 20.34 15.04
N GLY A 91 -11.98 19.93 14.16
CA GLY A 91 -11.18 20.84 13.32
C GLY A 91 -11.98 21.45 12.18
N LYS A 92 -11.48 22.58 11.67
CA LYS A 92 -12.06 23.25 10.50
C LYS A 92 -11.20 23.13 9.25
N GLU A 93 -9.92 22.82 9.45
CA GLU A 93 -8.91 22.75 8.39
C GLU A 93 -8.21 21.38 8.42
N PRO A 94 -7.67 20.91 7.31
CA PRO A 94 -6.92 19.68 7.29
C PRO A 94 -5.59 19.83 8.05
N PHE A 95 -5.24 18.83 8.84
CA PHE A 95 -3.89 18.74 9.37
C PHE A 95 -2.90 18.20 8.32
N ASP A 96 -3.37 17.42 7.35
CA ASP A 96 -2.60 16.94 6.21
C ASP A 96 -3.49 16.48 5.06
N GLN A 97 -2.96 16.50 3.83
CA GLN A 97 -3.64 16.02 2.62
C GLN A 97 -2.65 15.76 1.49
N SER A 98 -2.98 14.89 0.55
CA SER A 98 -2.25 14.69 -0.70
C SER A 98 -2.94 15.29 -1.92
N PHE A 99 -4.22 15.62 -1.82
CA PHE A 99 -4.93 16.28 -2.91
C PHE A 99 -4.21 17.56 -3.35
N GLY A 100 -4.05 17.75 -4.65
CA GLY A 100 -3.36 18.92 -5.21
C GLY A 100 -1.83 18.89 -5.13
N LYS A 101 -1.21 17.89 -4.52
CA LYS A 101 0.26 17.76 -4.43
C LYS A 101 0.89 17.00 -5.62
N GLY A 102 0.09 16.62 -6.62
CA GLY A 102 0.55 16.05 -7.90
C GLY A 102 0.92 14.56 -7.86
N LYS A 103 1.09 13.95 -6.67
CA LYS A 103 1.40 12.52 -6.53
C LYS A 103 0.54 11.90 -5.41
N PRO A 104 -0.14 10.77 -5.69
CA PRO A 104 -0.80 9.99 -4.65
C PRO A 104 0.20 9.47 -3.61
N PHE A 105 -0.30 9.15 -2.43
CA PHE A 105 0.46 8.54 -1.35
C PHE A 105 0.40 7.02 -1.48
N ASP A 106 1.56 6.35 -1.41
CA ASP A 106 1.66 4.90 -1.42
C ASP A 106 1.55 4.35 0.00
N VAL A 107 0.65 3.37 0.21
CA VAL A 107 0.46 2.70 1.49
C VAL A 107 0.38 1.19 1.31
N THR A 108 1.13 0.43 2.11
CA THR A 108 1.01 -1.04 2.18
C THR A 108 -0.04 -1.40 3.23
N ILE A 109 -1.11 -2.03 2.80
CA ILE A 109 -2.27 -2.35 3.64
C ILE A 109 -1.90 -3.38 4.71
N GLY A 110 -2.21 -3.08 5.98
CA GLY A 110 -1.99 -4.01 7.10
C GLY A 110 -0.52 -4.25 7.47
N ALA A 111 0.40 -3.40 6.99
CA ALA A 111 1.84 -3.51 7.30
C ALA A 111 2.26 -2.74 8.57
N GLY A 112 1.37 -1.97 9.18
CA GLY A 112 1.71 -1.12 10.33
C GLY A 112 2.57 0.10 9.98
N ALA A 113 2.69 0.44 8.71
CA ALA A 113 3.43 1.62 8.23
C ALA A 113 2.64 2.92 8.38
N VAL A 114 1.36 2.82 8.61
CA VAL A 114 0.40 3.91 8.86
C VAL A 114 -0.37 3.65 10.14
N ILE A 115 -1.20 4.59 10.57
CA ILE A 115 -2.06 4.42 11.74
C ILE A 115 -3.01 3.23 11.57
N LYS A 116 -3.29 2.51 12.66
CA LYS A 116 -4.10 1.28 12.64
C LYS A 116 -5.46 1.46 11.98
N GLY A 117 -6.07 2.64 12.14
CA GLY A 117 -7.36 2.96 11.52
C GLY A 117 -7.33 2.93 9.99
N TRP A 118 -6.20 3.26 9.37
CA TRP A 118 -6.01 3.12 7.92
C TRP A 118 -5.85 1.65 7.52
N ASP A 119 -4.97 0.91 8.21
CA ASP A 119 -4.76 -0.50 7.92
C ASP A 119 -6.07 -1.31 7.97
N GLN A 120 -6.90 -1.03 8.99
CA GLN A 120 -8.18 -1.72 9.16
C GLN A 120 -9.28 -1.17 8.24
N GLY A 121 -9.29 0.15 8.02
CA GLY A 121 -10.38 0.81 7.28
C GLY A 121 -10.27 0.70 5.76
N LEU A 122 -9.05 0.53 5.23
CA LEU A 122 -8.82 0.40 3.79
C LEU A 122 -8.82 -1.05 3.31
N GLU A 123 -8.56 -2.03 4.19
CA GLU A 123 -8.67 -3.44 3.84
C GLU A 123 -10.11 -3.77 3.41
N GLY A 124 -10.26 -4.49 2.31
CA GLY A 124 -11.55 -4.85 1.72
C GLY A 124 -12.19 -3.75 0.85
N GLN A 125 -11.70 -2.52 0.88
CA GLN A 125 -12.22 -1.44 0.01
C GLN A 125 -11.79 -1.64 -1.44
N LYS A 126 -12.67 -1.31 -2.38
CA LYS A 126 -12.39 -1.47 -3.80
C LYS A 126 -11.58 -0.31 -4.37
N VAL A 127 -10.70 -0.60 -5.30
CA VAL A 127 -10.02 0.43 -6.12
C VAL A 127 -11.05 1.24 -6.89
N GLY A 128 -10.89 2.56 -6.90
CA GLY A 128 -11.85 3.52 -7.44
C GLY A 128 -12.88 4.01 -6.41
N SER A 129 -12.86 3.49 -5.18
CA SER A 129 -13.75 3.98 -4.11
C SER A 129 -13.23 5.26 -3.48
N ARG A 130 -14.18 6.10 -3.05
CA ARG A 130 -13.97 7.11 -2.02
C ARG A 130 -14.53 6.61 -0.72
N VAL A 131 -13.72 6.61 0.32
CA VAL A 131 -14.15 6.19 1.66
C VAL A 131 -13.88 7.30 2.67
N GLU A 132 -14.73 7.39 3.65
CA GLU A 132 -14.53 8.24 4.82
C GLU A 132 -14.28 7.37 6.03
N LEU A 133 -13.21 7.66 6.77
CA LEU A 133 -12.80 6.95 7.97
C LEU A 133 -12.90 7.89 9.16
N VAL A 134 -13.66 7.50 10.20
CA VAL A 134 -13.61 8.16 11.51
C VAL A 134 -12.84 7.25 12.44
N ILE A 135 -11.68 7.72 12.88
CA ILE A 135 -10.66 6.92 13.56
C ILE A 135 -10.53 7.39 15.00
N PRO A 136 -10.92 6.57 16.00
CA PRO A 136 -10.74 6.90 17.39
C PRO A 136 -9.26 6.97 17.77
N PRO A 137 -8.90 7.62 18.89
CA PRO A 137 -7.50 7.84 19.29
C PRO A 137 -6.66 6.57 19.34
N ASP A 138 -7.19 5.45 19.84
CA ASP A 138 -6.48 4.17 20.00
C ASP A 138 -6.04 3.53 18.67
N LEU A 139 -6.70 3.90 17.59
CA LEU A 139 -6.37 3.49 16.22
C LEU A 139 -5.67 4.60 15.41
N GLY A 140 -5.46 5.77 16.04
CA GLY A 140 -4.74 6.92 15.51
C GLY A 140 -3.43 7.17 16.23
N TYR A 141 -3.27 8.38 16.78
CA TYR A 141 -2.04 8.79 17.47
C TYR A 141 -2.12 8.70 19.00
N GLY A 142 -3.22 8.16 19.56
CA GLY A 142 -3.38 7.86 20.97
C GLY A 142 -3.23 9.05 21.92
N ALA A 143 -2.79 8.75 23.14
CA ALA A 143 -2.58 9.74 24.19
C ALA A 143 -1.38 10.69 23.92
N GLN A 144 -0.54 10.41 22.97
CA GLN A 144 0.59 11.28 22.61
C GLN A 144 0.21 12.33 21.56
N GLY A 145 -0.74 12.01 20.67
CA GLY A 145 -1.05 12.84 19.53
C GLY A 145 0.12 12.97 18.55
N SER A 146 0.10 14.00 17.71
CA SER A 146 1.20 14.42 16.82
C SER A 146 1.24 15.96 16.76
N PRO A 147 1.68 16.61 17.87
CA PRO A 147 1.72 18.09 17.96
C PRO A 147 2.63 18.71 16.89
N PRO A 148 2.35 19.96 16.45
CA PRO A 148 1.27 20.84 16.96
C PRO A 148 -0.11 20.59 16.34
N LYS A 149 -0.23 19.77 15.28
CA LYS A 149 -1.44 19.66 14.47
C LYS A 149 -2.49 18.71 15.06
N ILE A 150 -2.07 17.64 15.73
CA ILE A 150 -2.95 16.63 16.30
C ILE A 150 -2.70 16.55 17.80
N GLN A 151 -3.70 16.97 18.56
CA GLN A 151 -3.62 16.96 20.03
C GLN A 151 -3.74 15.54 20.60
N PRO A 152 -3.29 15.30 21.84
CA PRO A 152 -3.53 14.04 22.54
C PRO A 152 -5.02 13.64 22.52
N ASN A 153 -5.26 12.36 22.32
CA ASN A 153 -6.60 11.76 22.27
C ASN A 153 -7.53 12.34 21.20
N ALA A 154 -6.99 12.90 20.12
CA ALA A 154 -7.79 13.40 19.01
C ALA A 154 -8.40 12.26 18.19
N THR A 155 -9.70 12.35 17.89
CA THR A 155 -10.36 11.54 16.87
C THR A 155 -10.09 12.16 15.50
N LEU A 156 -9.73 11.33 14.54
CA LEU A 156 -9.35 11.75 13.19
C LEU A 156 -10.45 11.41 12.19
N VAL A 157 -10.60 12.24 11.18
CA VAL A 157 -11.49 12.01 10.05
C VAL A 157 -10.66 12.08 8.78
N PHE A 158 -10.75 11.05 7.97
CA PHE A 158 -10.10 11.03 6.65
C PHE A 158 -11.12 10.79 5.55
N VAL A 159 -10.96 11.50 4.45
CA VAL A 159 -11.55 11.11 3.16
C VAL A 159 -10.42 10.60 2.29
N VAL A 160 -10.57 9.39 1.79
CA VAL A 160 -9.54 8.68 1.04
C VAL A 160 -10.09 8.21 -0.31
N ASP A 161 -9.42 8.60 -1.39
CA ASP A 161 -9.65 8.06 -2.74
C ASP A 161 -8.64 6.96 -3.02
N ILE A 162 -9.11 5.77 -3.29
CA ILE A 162 -8.26 4.62 -3.65
C ILE A 162 -8.02 4.65 -5.15
N VAL A 163 -6.90 5.25 -5.56
CA VAL A 163 -6.60 5.49 -7.00
C VAL A 163 -6.16 4.22 -7.71
N LYS A 164 -5.30 3.41 -7.03
CA LYS A 164 -4.75 2.17 -7.58
C LYS A 164 -4.49 1.18 -6.46
N GLY A 165 -4.64 -0.10 -6.77
CA GLY A 165 -4.22 -1.21 -5.91
C GLY A 165 -3.29 -2.13 -6.70
N THR A 166 -2.18 -2.51 -6.09
CA THR A 166 -1.24 -3.48 -6.66
C THR A 166 -1.12 -4.64 -5.69
N THR A 167 -1.56 -5.82 -6.12
CA THR A 167 -1.40 -7.03 -5.33
C THR A 167 0.06 -7.44 -5.35
N VAL A 168 0.62 -7.60 -4.14
CA VAL A 168 1.99 -8.07 -3.96
C VAL A 168 1.97 -9.59 -3.82
N PRO A 169 2.57 -10.34 -4.76
CA PRO A 169 2.64 -11.79 -4.65
C PRO A 169 3.53 -12.23 -3.48
N ALA A 170 3.30 -13.44 -2.96
CA ALA A 170 4.09 -13.98 -1.84
C ALA A 170 5.53 -14.34 -2.23
N SER A 171 5.80 -14.51 -3.52
CA SER A 171 7.12 -14.86 -4.09
C SER A 171 7.21 -14.45 -5.56
N ALA A 172 8.35 -14.71 -6.20
CA ALA A 172 8.52 -14.57 -7.64
C ALA A 172 7.45 -15.36 -8.42
N THR A 173 7.01 -14.82 -9.58
CA THR A 173 5.92 -15.36 -10.40
C THR A 173 6.30 -15.66 -11.84
N GLY A 174 7.59 -15.41 -12.20
CA GLY A 174 8.09 -15.56 -13.56
C GLY A 174 8.45 -16.99 -13.95
N LYS A 175 9.29 -17.12 -14.97
CA LYS A 175 9.77 -18.40 -15.51
C LYS A 175 11.18 -18.70 -14.97
N GLU A 176 11.43 -19.96 -14.65
CA GLU A 176 12.76 -20.41 -14.23
C GLU A 176 13.80 -20.18 -15.32
N VAL A 177 15.00 -19.75 -14.88
CA VAL A 177 16.18 -19.57 -15.72
C VAL A 177 17.24 -20.56 -15.27
N ALA A 178 17.92 -21.18 -16.24
CA ALA A 178 18.98 -22.17 -15.95
C ALA A 178 20.12 -21.55 -15.13
N GLN A 179 20.57 -22.27 -14.10
CA GLN A 179 21.67 -21.90 -13.21
C GLN A 179 22.87 -22.81 -13.48
N ASP A 180 23.49 -22.64 -14.64
CA ASP A 180 24.52 -23.60 -15.15
C ASP A 180 25.94 -23.30 -14.65
N ASN A 181 26.16 -22.09 -14.11
CA ASN A 181 27.49 -21.73 -13.59
C ASN A 181 27.68 -22.32 -12.18
N LYS A 182 28.55 -23.35 -12.11
CA LYS A 182 28.87 -24.08 -10.87
C LYS A 182 29.70 -23.26 -9.87
N ASP A 183 30.33 -22.19 -10.32
CA ASP A 183 31.12 -21.29 -9.49
C ASP A 183 30.28 -20.21 -8.81
N LEU A 184 28.96 -20.18 -9.06
CA LEU A 184 28.00 -19.26 -8.43
C LEU A 184 27.09 -20.02 -7.46
N PRO A 185 26.52 -19.29 -6.45
CA PRO A 185 25.54 -19.86 -5.55
C PRO A 185 24.32 -20.40 -6.31
N LYS A 186 23.86 -21.57 -5.91
CA LYS A 186 22.61 -22.15 -6.40
C LYS A 186 21.45 -21.70 -5.52
N VAL A 187 20.40 -21.20 -6.17
CA VAL A 187 19.21 -20.66 -5.52
C VAL A 187 18.00 -21.54 -5.85
N GLY A 188 17.16 -21.81 -4.85
CA GLY A 188 15.91 -22.55 -5.03
C GLY A 188 14.91 -21.82 -5.92
N THR A 189 14.05 -22.58 -6.59
CA THR A 189 13.04 -22.07 -7.53
C THR A 189 11.60 -22.21 -7.01
N ASN A 190 11.41 -22.60 -5.73
CA ASN A 190 10.09 -22.68 -5.12
C ASN A 190 9.39 -21.31 -5.10
N THR A 191 8.08 -21.31 -5.40
CA THR A 191 7.25 -20.10 -5.50
C THR A 191 6.04 -20.14 -4.54
N ASP A 192 6.16 -20.90 -3.47
CA ASP A 192 5.12 -21.10 -2.46
C ASP A 192 5.15 -20.07 -1.31
N GLY A 193 5.97 -19.02 -1.46
CA GLY A 193 6.16 -17.97 -0.45
C GLY A 193 7.05 -18.37 0.74
N LYS A 194 7.50 -19.63 0.80
CA LYS A 194 8.41 -20.13 1.84
C LYS A 194 9.86 -19.76 1.56
N GLU A 195 10.68 -19.96 2.58
CA GLU A 195 12.11 -19.67 2.50
C GLU A 195 12.77 -20.34 1.29
N VAL A 196 13.58 -19.56 0.59
CA VAL A 196 14.31 -19.98 -0.60
C VAL A 196 15.69 -20.46 -0.18
N SER A 197 16.04 -21.68 -0.59
CA SER A 197 17.38 -22.21 -0.36
C SER A 197 18.43 -21.44 -1.15
N VAL A 198 19.55 -21.13 -0.50
CA VAL A 198 20.73 -20.54 -1.14
C VAL A 198 21.93 -21.37 -0.69
N THR A 199 22.60 -22.00 -1.63
CA THR A 199 23.80 -22.83 -1.38
C THR A 199 25.02 -22.18 -2.02
N VAL A 200 25.96 -21.72 -1.22
CA VAL A 200 27.21 -21.13 -1.70
C VAL A 200 28.20 -22.27 -2.04
N PRO A 201 28.88 -22.22 -3.20
CA PRO A 201 29.87 -23.26 -3.58
C PRO A 201 31.06 -23.21 -2.62
N LYS A 202 31.54 -24.40 -2.21
CA LYS A 202 32.73 -24.54 -1.36
C LYS A 202 34.00 -24.44 -2.21
N ASP A 203 35.06 -23.92 -1.62
CA ASP A 203 36.39 -23.85 -2.22
C ASP A 203 36.45 -23.07 -3.55
N VAL A 204 35.47 -22.17 -3.75
CA VAL A 204 35.43 -21.27 -4.91
C VAL A 204 35.67 -19.83 -4.45
N THR A 205 36.57 -19.13 -5.13
CA THR A 205 36.82 -17.70 -4.89
C THR A 205 35.58 -16.89 -5.33
N PRO A 206 35.05 -16.00 -4.49
CA PRO A 206 33.91 -15.17 -4.87
C PRO A 206 34.26 -14.25 -6.06
N PRO A 207 33.29 -13.94 -6.91
CA PRO A 207 33.44 -12.96 -7.98
C PRO A 207 33.91 -11.59 -7.46
N ALA A 208 34.93 -11.02 -8.13
CA ALA A 208 35.41 -9.67 -7.81
C ALA A 208 34.53 -8.55 -8.37
N LYS A 209 33.51 -8.89 -9.15
CA LYS A 209 32.53 -7.95 -9.71
C LYS A 209 31.14 -8.36 -9.31
N LEU A 210 30.24 -7.38 -9.27
CA LEU A 210 28.83 -7.62 -9.05
C LEU A 210 28.27 -8.65 -10.04
N VAL A 211 27.63 -9.69 -9.50
CA VAL A 211 26.83 -10.65 -10.28
C VAL A 211 25.36 -10.35 -10.01
N SER A 212 24.56 -10.27 -11.06
CA SER A 212 23.13 -10.10 -11.00
C SER A 212 22.45 -10.97 -12.06
N ASN A 213 22.07 -12.18 -11.67
CA ASN A 213 21.49 -13.17 -12.57
C ASN A 213 20.03 -13.45 -12.20
N TYR A 214 19.19 -13.64 -13.22
CA TYR A 214 17.87 -14.20 -13.01
C TYR A 214 17.97 -15.67 -12.59
N VAL A 215 17.19 -16.03 -11.60
CA VAL A 215 16.83 -17.39 -11.20
C VAL A 215 15.43 -17.72 -11.68
N ILE A 216 14.55 -16.74 -11.56
CA ILE A 216 13.21 -16.69 -12.14
C ILE A 216 13.10 -15.33 -12.83
N GLU A 217 12.75 -15.29 -14.11
CA GLU A 217 12.51 -14.04 -14.83
C GLU A 217 11.03 -13.73 -14.89
N GLY A 218 10.64 -12.61 -14.26
CA GLY A 218 9.30 -12.06 -14.29
C GLY A 218 9.00 -11.32 -15.58
N ASP A 219 7.73 -10.98 -15.76
CA ASP A 219 7.21 -10.21 -16.90
C ASP A 219 6.62 -8.84 -16.51
N GLY A 220 6.76 -8.48 -15.23
CA GLY A 220 6.29 -7.19 -14.70
C GLY A 220 7.15 -5.99 -15.12
N PRO A 221 6.84 -4.79 -14.59
CA PRO A 221 7.59 -3.57 -14.87
C PRO A 221 9.07 -3.70 -14.55
N GLU A 222 9.91 -3.06 -15.38
CA GLU A 222 11.35 -2.98 -15.17
C GLU A 222 11.69 -1.99 -14.06
N VAL A 223 12.64 -2.36 -13.22
CA VAL A 223 13.16 -1.55 -12.11
C VAL A 223 14.04 -0.44 -12.66
N LYS A 224 13.71 0.81 -12.34
CA LYS A 224 14.51 2.00 -12.59
C LYS A 224 15.16 2.48 -11.29
N ASP A 225 16.20 3.25 -11.40
CA ASP A 225 16.96 3.78 -10.25
C ASP A 225 16.17 4.72 -9.34
N THR A 226 15.08 5.32 -9.85
CA THR A 226 14.14 6.19 -9.13
C THR A 226 12.97 5.44 -8.50
N ASN A 227 12.85 4.13 -8.75
CA ASN A 227 11.73 3.35 -8.25
C ASN A 227 11.87 2.99 -6.76
N THR A 228 10.73 2.72 -6.17
CA THR A 228 10.60 1.99 -4.91
C THR A 228 10.25 0.54 -5.24
N VAL A 229 10.97 -0.43 -4.67
CA VAL A 229 10.74 -1.86 -4.88
C VAL A 229 10.28 -2.53 -3.61
N THR A 230 9.29 -3.42 -3.69
CA THR A 230 8.91 -4.32 -2.61
C THR A 230 9.51 -5.69 -2.86
N VAL A 231 10.24 -6.20 -1.88
CA VAL A 231 11.04 -7.42 -2.01
C VAL A 231 10.85 -8.38 -0.85
N LYS A 232 11.11 -9.67 -1.12
CA LYS A 232 11.50 -10.68 -0.12
C LYS A 232 12.91 -11.16 -0.45
N PHE A 233 13.71 -11.46 0.58
CA PHE A 233 15.08 -11.90 0.35
C PHE A 233 15.61 -12.81 1.44
N ASN A 234 16.67 -13.57 1.08
CA ASN A 234 17.56 -14.27 1.98
C ASN A 234 18.99 -13.77 1.68
N GLY A 235 19.65 -13.21 2.71
CA GLY A 235 21.00 -12.65 2.63
C GLY A 235 22.00 -13.50 3.39
N LYS A 236 23.09 -13.87 2.74
CA LYS A 236 24.20 -14.69 3.27
C LYS A 236 25.55 -14.06 3.04
N THR A 237 26.51 -14.44 3.87
CA THR A 237 27.95 -14.22 3.58
C THR A 237 28.50 -15.38 2.75
N TRP A 238 29.31 -15.07 1.74
CA TRP A 238 29.93 -16.09 0.87
C TRP A 238 30.81 -17.06 1.65
N LYS A 239 31.68 -16.51 2.51
CA LYS A 239 32.73 -17.30 3.17
C LYS A 239 32.19 -18.37 4.11
N ASP A 240 31.19 -18.01 4.90
CA ASP A 240 30.68 -18.87 6.00
C ASP A 240 29.35 -19.52 5.64
N ASP A 241 28.80 -19.25 4.47
CA ASP A 241 27.45 -19.64 4.05
C ASP A 241 26.37 -19.33 5.13
N LYS A 242 26.63 -18.30 5.95
CA LYS A 242 25.79 -17.94 7.07
C LYS A 242 24.74 -16.92 6.67
N THR A 243 23.48 -17.22 6.94
CA THR A 243 22.39 -16.26 6.80
C THR A 243 22.53 -15.17 7.85
N PHE A 244 22.61 -13.91 7.44
CA PHE A 244 22.63 -12.77 8.34
C PHE A 244 21.24 -12.12 8.43
N GLU A 245 20.41 -12.25 7.39
CA GLU A 245 19.06 -11.72 7.35
C GLU A 245 18.18 -12.51 6.39
N SER A 246 16.91 -12.71 6.75
CA SER A 246 15.90 -13.32 5.89
C SER A 246 14.52 -12.77 6.23
N THR A 247 13.82 -12.26 5.22
CA THR A 247 12.44 -11.79 5.35
C THR A 247 11.41 -12.93 5.34
N TYR A 248 11.82 -14.13 4.95
CA TYR A 248 10.93 -15.30 4.93
C TYR A 248 10.61 -15.81 6.34
N THR A 249 11.50 -15.62 7.32
CA THR A 249 11.28 -16.06 8.70
C THR A 249 10.16 -15.30 9.41
N SER A 250 9.91 -14.06 9.03
CA SER A 250 8.84 -13.21 9.59
C SER A 250 7.62 -13.09 8.67
N ASP A 251 7.65 -13.74 7.50
CA ASP A 251 6.67 -13.61 6.42
C ASP A 251 6.36 -12.15 6.06
N GLN A 252 7.39 -11.30 6.12
CA GLN A 252 7.27 -9.88 5.83
C GLN A 252 7.92 -9.55 4.50
N THR A 253 7.44 -8.48 3.87
CA THR A 253 8.10 -7.84 2.74
C THR A 253 8.82 -6.58 3.21
N VAL A 254 9.86 -6.19 2.50
CA VAL A 254 10.57 -4.93 2.72
C VAL A 254 10.41 -4.05 1.49
N THR A 255 10.19 -2.77 1.74
CA THR A 255 10.04 -1.78 0.67
C THR A 255 11.25 -0.84 0.68
N TRP A 256 11.95 -0.77 -0.44
CA TRP A 256 13.17 0.00 -0.61
C TRP A 256 13.01 1.09 -1.67
N PRO A 257 13.08 2.39 -1.30
CA PRO A 257 13.37 3.44 -2.26
C PRO A 257 14.82 3.28 -2.76
N LEU A 258 15.02 2.97 -4.05
CA LEU A 258 16.37 2.64 -4.56
C LEU A 258 17.36 3.81 -4.48
N GLU A 259 16.86 5.05 -4.52
CA GLU A 259 17.69 6.24 -4.34
C GLU A 259 18.31 6.34 -2.94
N GLN A 260 17.68 5.71 -1.93
CA GLN A 260 18.10 5.77 -0.53
C GLN A 260 18.91 4.54 -0.09
N LEU A 261 19.10 3.54 -0.97
CA LEU A 261 19.88 2.35 -0.63
C LEU A 261 21.35 2.70 -0.46
N SER A 262 21.88 2.41 0.73
CA SER A 262 23.30 2.60 1.06
C SER A 262 24.20 1.52 0.44
N VAL A 263 23.69 0.31 0.22
CA VAL A 263 24.44 -0.80 -0.39
C VAL A 263 24.34 -0.67 -1.91
N LYS A 264 25.41 -0.17 -2.52
CA LYS A 264 25.49 0.09 -3.96
C LYS A 264 25.17 -1.14 -4.80
N GLY A 265 25.69 -2.31 -4.41
CA GLY A 265 25.47 -3.56 -5.13
C GLY A 265 24.01 -4.04 -5.15
N LEU A 266 23.19 -3.70 -4.15
CA LEU A 266 21.75 -3.96 -4.19
C LEU A 266 21.07 -3.08 -5.25
N LYS A 267 21.36 -1.78 -5.24
CA LYS A 267 20.79 -0.85 -6.23
C LYS A 267 21.18 -1.26 -7.66
N ASP A 268 22.49 -1.36 -7.92
CA ASP A 268 23.01 -1.64 -9.26
C ASP A 268 22.57 -3.03 -9.77
N GLY A 269 22.41 -3.99 -8.83
CA GLY A 269 21.99 -5.34 -9.17
C GLY A 269 20.50 -5.49 -9.47
N LEU A 270 19.67 -4.55 -8.99
CA LEU A 270 18.23 -4.58 -9.19
C LEU A 270 17.79 -3.74 -10.39
N VAL A 271 18.49 -2.65 -10.72
CA VAL A 271 18.15 -1.82 -11.89
C VAL A 271 18.19 -2.65 -13.17
N GLY A 272 17.18 -2.51 -14.02
CA GLY A 272 16.99 -3.29 -15.24
C GLY A 272 16.37 -4.68 -15.04
N LYS A 273 16.10 -5.10 -13.78
CA LYS A 273 15.36 -6.34 -13.50
C LYS A 273 13.85 -6.07 -13.52
N LYS A 274 13.05 -7.13 -13.69
CA LYS A 274 11.59 -7.02 -13.79
C LYS A 274 10.90 -7.44 -12.50
N ALA A 275 9.78 -6.83 -12.17
CA ALA A 275 8.90 -7.33 -11.12
C ALA A 275 8.42 -8.76 -11.45
N GLY A 276 8.19 -9.56 -10.41
CA GLY A 276 7.90 -10.99 -10.52
C GLY A 276 9.15 -11.86 -10.63
N SER A 277 10.36 -11.27 -10.65
CA SER A 277 11.62 -12.01 -10.76
C SER A 277 12.17 -12.45 -9.41
N ARG A 278 12.93 -13.57 -9.43
CA ARG A 278 13.93 -13.90 -8.42
C ARG A 278 15.32 -13.68 -9.01
N VAL A 279 16.15 -12.94 -8.27
CA VAL A 279 17.50 -12.57 -8.69
C VAL A 279 18.52 -13.11 -7.69
N LEU A 280 19.58 -13.76 -8.19
CA LEU A 280 20.80 -13.99 -7.45
C LEU A 280 21.68 -12.76 -7.57
N LEU A 281 22.05 -12.14 -6.45
CA LEU A 281 23.06 -11.11 -6.38
C LEU A 281 24.29 -11.65 -5.64
N VAL A 282 25.48 -11.47 -6.20
CA VAL A 282 26.75 -11.62 -5.49
C VAL A 282 27.44 -10.26 -5.49
N ILE A 283 27.56 -9.68 -4.30
CA ILE A 283 28.01 -8.31 -4.12
C ILE A 283 29.40 -8.33 -3.49
N PRO A 284 30.44 -7.91 -4.21
CA PRO A 284 31.78 -7.83 -3.65
C PRO A 284 31.87 -6.75 -2.56
N PRO A 285 32.88 -6.79 -1.67
CA PRO A 285 32.97 -5.91 -0.51
C PRO A 285 32.91 -4.41 -0.83
N ASP A 286 33.54 -3.96 -1.90
CA ASP A 286 33.59 -2.57 -2.35
C ASP A 286 32.22 -2.01 -2.81
N MET A 287 31.27 -2.89 -3.15
CA MET A 287 29.89 -2.56 -3.47
C MET A 287 28.90 -2.93 -2.34
N GLY A 288 29.42 -3.55 -1.26
CA GLY A 288 28.70 -3.92 -0.05
C GLY A 288 29.00 -2.97 1.12
N PHE A 289 29.48 -3.53 2.24
CA PHE A 289 29.84 -2.78 3.46
C PHE A 289 31.33 -2.43 3.55
N GLY A 290 32.14 -2.85 2.56
CA GLY A 290 33.57 -2.55 2.51
C GLY A 290 34.35 -3.15 3.69
N ASP A 291 35.26 -2.36 4.23
CA ASP A 291 36.11 -2.71 5.36
C ASP A 291 35.45 -2.54 6.74
N LYS A 292 34.13 -2.32 6.76
CA LYS A 292 33.35 -2.14 8.00
C LYS A 292 32.56 -3.38 8.34
N GLU A 293 32.54 -3.72 9.61
CA GLU A 293 31.60 -4.70 10.16
C GLU A 293 30.18 -4.12 10.21
N GLN A 294 29.19 -4.94 9.88
CA GLN A 294 27.78 -4.53 9.96
C GLN A 294 26.96 -5.61 10.67
N GLY A 295 26.69 -5.40 11.95
CA GLY A 295 25.99 -6.37 12.78
C GLY A 295 26.76 -7.72 12.83
N THR A 296 26.18 -8.76 12.24
CA THR A 296 26.82 -10.09 12.16
C THR A 296 27.65 -10.31 10.90
N ILE A 297 27.78 -9.29 10.04
CA ILE A 297 28.52 -9.37 8.78
C ILE A 297 29.95 -8.87 9.02
N PRO A 298 30.99 -9.71 8.88
CA PRO A 298 32.38 -9.29 9.04
C PRO A 298 32.82 -8.27 7.98
N ALA A 299 33.83 -7.50 8.30
CA ALA A 299 34.50 -6.62 7.34
C ALA A 299 34.98 -7.42 6.10
N ASN A 300 34.98 -6.77 4.94
CA ASN A 300 35.40 -7.33 3.66
C ASN A 300 34.60 -8.58 3.24
N SER A 301 33.34 -8.71 3.66
CA SER A 301 32.47 -9.82 3.26
C SER A 301 31.91 -9.62 1.86
N THR A 302 32.00 -10.67 1.04
CA THR A 302 31.17 -10.79 -0.17
C THR A 302 29.78 -11.26 0.26
N LEU A 303 28.74 -10.53 -0.17
CA LEU A 303 27.34 -10.81 0.16
C LEU A 303 26.67 -11.59 -0.96
N VAL A 304 25.80 -12.50 -0.58
CA VAL A 304 24.97 -13.29 -1.48
C VAL A 304 23.51 -13.07 -1.14
N PHE A 305 22.72 -12.63 -2.09
CA PHE A 305 21.28 -12.50 -1.91
C PHE A 305 20.53 -13.36 -2.93
N SER A 306 19.53 -14.07 -2.43
CA SER A 306 18.37 -14.48 -3.22
C SER A 306 17.27 -13.46 -2.96
N LEU A 307 16.80 -12.76 -3.99
CA LEU A 307 15.88 -11.63 -3.84
C LEU A 307 14.73 -11.76 -4.83
N ASP A 308 13.50 -11.79 -4.31
CA ASP A 308 12.25 -11.73 -5.07
C ASP A 308 11.81 -10.28 -5.22
N ILE A 309 11.72 -9.78 -6.45
CA ILE A 309 11.16 -8.45 -6.76
C ILE A 309 9.65 -8.61 -6.91
N LEU A 310 8.90 -8.27 -5.86
CA LEU A 310 7.46 -8.54 -5.80
C LEU A 310 6.63 -7.42 -6.43
N ALA A 311 7.05 -6.16 -6.26
CA ALA A 311 6.41 -5.00 -6.88
C ALA A 311 7.41 -3.89 -7.17
N VAL A 312 7.10 -3.05 -8.18
CA VAL A 312 7.85 -1.86 -8.60
C VAL A 312 6.89 -0.67 -8.67
N MET A 313 7.24 0.43 -8.00
CA MET A 313 6.45 1.65 -7.89
C MET A 313 7.22 2.88 -8.37
#